data_97c12c570c0e72385403c95047528d6c
#
_entry.id   97c12c570c0e72385403c95047528d6c
#
_cell.length_a   1.000
_cell.length_b   1.000
_cell.length_c   1.000
_cell.angle_alpha   90.00
_cell.angle_beta   90.00
_cell.angle_gamma   90.00
#
_symmetry.space_group_name_H-M   'P 1'
#
loop_
_entity.id
_entity.type
_entity.pdbx_description
1 polymer ?
#
loop_
_entity_poly.entity_id
_entity_poly.type
_entity_poly.pdbx_seq_one_letter_code
_entity_poly.pdbx_strand_id
1 'polypeptide(L)'
;MRTQARDSVRSEDGSLAPLGIGLAMLSLAAVLAILASGSLFLTERRLTTVAESTAIAVLIDARGNLSQPLAPFAFNWLEQQPLEGLNQVQLLEVSSIDQLTVKVRLCGHSMPLFVNYMFSEIGRVCSEASARRGR
;
A
#
# COMPACT_ATOMS: atom_id res chain seq x y z
N MET A 1 62.54 -13.97 -48.22
CA MET A 1 62.11 -13.61 -46.81
C MET A 1 60.80 -12.89 -46.86
N ARG A 2 59.70 -13.60 -46.52
CA ARG A 2 58.39 -13.02 -46.44
C ARG A 2 58.09 -12.67 -44.99
N THR A 3 58.10 -11.42 -44.65
CA THR A 3 57.62 -10.86 -43.40
C THR A 3 56.10 -10.91 -43.39
N GLN A 4 55.56 -11.85 -42.66
CA GLN A 4 54.12 -11.87 -42.36
C GLN A 4 53.83 -10.72 -41.36
N ALA A 5 53.19 -9.68 -41.84
CA ALA A 5 52.52 -8.71 -41.00
C ALA A 5 51.37 -9.46 -40.31
N ARG A 6 51.53 -9.72 -39.03
CA ARG A 6 50.45 -10.16 -38.14
C ARG A 6 49.55 -8.95 -37.92
N ASP A 7 48.51 -8.89 -38.71
CA ASP A 7 47.35 -8.04 -38.38
C ASP A 7 46.80 -8.53 -37.04
N SER A 8 47.16 -7.85 -35.99
CA SER A 8 46.47 -7.94 -34.71
C SER A 8 45.09 -7.37 -34.89
N VAL A 9 44.15 -8.24 -35.21
CA VAL A 9 42.74 -7.92 -35.09
C VAL A 9 42.51 -7.62 -33.63
N ARG A 10 42.52 -6.35 -33.29
CA ARG A 10 42.13 -5.82 -32.01
C ARG A 10 40.64 -6.09 -31.90
N SER A 11 40.31 -7.21 -31.27
CA SER A 11 38.92 -7.51 -30.91
C SER A 11 38.47 -6.46 -29.92
N GLU A 12 37.61 -5.55 -30.37
CA GLU A 12 36.93 -4.57 -29.54
C GLU A 12 35.77 -5.19 -28.70
N ASP A 13 35.91 -6.45 -28.33
CA ASP A 13 34.86 -7.19 -27.61
C ASP A 13 34.66 -6.76 -26.14
N GLY A 14 35.42 -5.76 -25.67
CA GLY A 14 35.39 -5.33 -24.25
C GLY A 14 34.31 -4.33 -23.87
N SER A 15 33.64 -3.69 -24.82
CA SER A 15 32.81 -2.50 -24.55
C SER A 15 31.34 -2.79 -24.22
N LEU A 16 30.82 -3.96 -24.53
CA LEU A 16 29.38 -4.27 -24.35
C LEU A 16 29.05 -4.82 -22.96
N ALA A 17 30.01 -5.41 -22.25
CA ALA A 17 29.78 -5.99 -20.93
C ALA A 17 29.30 -4.96 -19.89
N PRO A 18 29.93 -3.78 -19.72
CA PRO A 18 29.44 -2.78 -18.75
C PRO A 18 28.08 -2.21 -19.13
N LEU A 19 27.76 -2.09 -20.43
CA LEU A 19 26.45 -1.66 -20.90
C LEU A 19 25.38 -2.68 -20.55
N GLY A 20 25.66 -3.97 -20.73
CA GLY A 20 24.75 -5.06 -20.38
C GLY A 20 24.45 -5.11 -18.88
N ILE A 21 25.47 -4.95 -18.04
CA ILE A 21 25.30 -4.91 -16.57
C ILE A 21 24.48 -3.69 -16.17
N GLY A 22 24.76 -2.51 -16.75
CA GLY A 22 24.01 -1.29 -16.47
C GLY A 22 22.52 -1.44 -16.84
N LEU A 23 22.21 -2.03 -17.99
CA LEU A 23 20.84 -2.27 -18.42
C LEU A 23 20.12 -3.29 -17.53
N ALA A 24 20.81 -4.34 -17.11
CA ALA A 24 20.27 -5.35 -16.19
C ALA A 24 19.94 -4.74 -14.81
N MET A 25 20.81 -3.90 -14.28
CA MET A 25 20.56 -3.21 -13.01
C MET A 25 19.38 -2.24 -13.13
N LEU A 26 19.27 -1.51 -14.21
CA LEU A 26 18.16 -0.58 -14.44
C LEU A 26 16.82 -1.33 -14.59
N SER A 27 16.81 -2.44 -15.29
CA SER A 27 15.59 -3.27 -15.41
C SER A 27 15.17 -3.86 -14.06
N LEU A 28 16.12 -4.34 -13.26
CA LEU A 28 15.83 -4.85 -11.91
C LEU A 28 15.27 -3.75 -11.01
N ALA A 29 15.87 -2.57 -11.03
CA ALA A 29 15.37 -1.42 -10.26
C ALA A 29 13.94 -1.02 -10.66
N ALA A 30 13.65 -1.03 -11.98
CA ALA A 30 12.31 -0.75 -12.48
C ALA A 30 11.27 -1.78 -11.98
N VAL A 31 11.60 -3.07 -12.04
CA VAL A 31 10.73 -4.14 -11.53
C VAL A 31 10.46 -3.99 -10.05
N LEU A 32 11.50 -3.72 -9.25
CA LEU A 32 11.34 -3.52 -7.81
C LEU A 32 10.47 -2.29 -7.50
N ALA A 33 10.62 -1.20 -8.26
CA ALA A 33 9.79 0.00 -8.10
C ALA A 33 8.32 -0.29 -8.42
N ILE A 34 8.02 -1.06 -9.45
CA ILE A 34 6.65 -1.46 -9.81
C ILE A 34 6.04 -2.34 -8.72
N LEU A 35 6.79 -3.31 -8.20
CA LEU A 35 6.32 -4.19 -7.12
C LEU A 35 6.05 -3.41 -5.83
N ALA A 36 6.92 -2.47 -5.47
CA ALA A 36 6.74 -1.62 -4.30
C ALA A 36 5.49 -0.73 -4.44
N SER A 37 5.31 -0.09 -5.59
CA SER A 37 4.13 0.75 -5.87
C SER A 37 2.84 -0.07 -5.86
N GLY A 38 2.86 -1.27 -6.43
CA GLY A 38 1.72 -2.18 -6.45
C GLY A 38 1.29 -2.63 -5.04
N SER A 39 2.26 -2.90 -4.17
CA SER A 39 1.96 -3.31 -2.79
C SER A 39 1.30 -2.20 -1.98
N LEU A 40 1.74 -0.96 -2.13
CA LEU A 40 1.13 0.21 -1.49
C LEU A 40 -0.30 0.42 -1.97
N PHE A 41 -0.53 0.34 -3.27
CA PHE A 41 -1.86 0.49 -3.86
C PHE A 41 -2.85 -0.58 -3.35
N LEU A 42 -2.41 -1.84 -3.26
CA LEU A 42 -3.24 -2.92 -2.72
C LEU A 42 -3.57 -2.70 -1.24
N THR A 43 -2.61 -2.21 -0.46
CA THR A 43 -2.83 -1.89 0.95
C THR A 43 -3.84 -0.77 1.12
N GLU A 44 -3.73 0.29 0.34
CA GLU A 44 -4.70 1.40 0.33
C GLU A 44 -6.11 0.91 -0.02
N ARG A 45 -6.24 0.09 -1.05
CA ARG A 45 -7.53 -0.48 -1.46
C ARG A 45 -8.14 -1.35 -0.36
N ARG A 46 -7.35 -2.21 0.28
CA ARG A 46 -7.82 -3.04 1.39
C ARG A 46 -8.26 -2.19 2.57
N LEU A 47 -7.47 -1.17 2.92
CA LEU A 47 -7.79 -0.27 4.02
C LEU A 47 -9.08 0.52 3.73
N THR A 48 -9.28 0.96 2.50
CA THR A 48 -10.52 1.63 2.07
C THR A 48 -11.73 0.69 2.22
N THR A 49 -11.61 -0.55 1.78
CA THR A 49 -12.69 -1.55 1.93
C THR A 49 -13.03 -1.81 3.41
N VAL A 50 -12.01 -1.91 4.27
CA VAL A 50 -12.21 -2.06 5.72
C VAL A 50 -12.87 -0.82 6.31
N ALA A 51 -12.46 0.38 5.91
CA ALA A 51 -13.08 1.63 6.36
C ALA A 51 -14.55 1.74 5.93
N GLU A 52 -14.88 1.38 4.69
CA GLU A 52 -16.26 1.35 4.18
C GLU A 52 -17.13 0.35 4.94
N SER A 53 -16.64 -0.88 5.12
CA SER A 53 -17.38 -1.90 5.87
C SER A 53 -17.58 -1.50 7.34
N THR A 54 -16.58 -0.86 7.95
CA THR A 54 -16.68 -0.34 9.32
C THR A 54 -17.71 0.79 9.41
N ALA A 55 -17.72 1.72 8.46
CA ALA A 55 -18.69 2.80 8.43
C ALA A 55 -20.13 2.28 8.29
N ILE A 56 -20.34 1.25 7.47
CA ILE A 56 -21.64 0.61 7.31
C ILE A 56 -22.05 -0.13 8.59
N ALA A 57 -21.14 -0.88 9.19
CA ALA A 57 -21.41 -1.63 10.42
C ALA A 57 -21.77 -0.70 11.59
N VAL A 58 -21.01 0.37 11.77
CA VAL A 58 -21.32 1.40 12.79
C VAL A 58 -22.70 2.01 12.56
N LEU A 59 -23.07 2.28 11.31
CA LEU A 59 -24.37 2.83 10.97
C LEU A 59 -25.52 1.89 11.32
N ILE A 60 -25.32 0.59 11.12
CA ILE A 60 -26.30 -0.47 11.44
C ILE A 60 -26.40 -0.65 12.97
N ASP A 61 -25.25 -0.80 13.64
CA ASP A 61 -25.19 -1.11 15.07
C ASP A 61 -25.69 0.07 15.94
N ALA A 62 -25.45 1.29 15.50
CA ALA A 62 -25.99 2.48 16.13
C ALA A 62 -27.51 2.61 16.01
N ARG A 63 -28.19 1.73 15.25
CA ARG A 63 -29.65 1.70 15.04
C ARG A 63 -30.23 3.08 14.71
N GLY A 64 -29.47 3.92 14.01
CA GLY A 64 -29.87 5.26 13.61
C GLY A 64 -29.71 6.33 14.71
N ASN A 65 -29.22 6.00 15.89
CA ASN A 65 -28.88 6.97 16.91
C ASN A 65 -27.39 7.33 16.83
N LEU A 66 -27.05 8.26 15.97
CA LEU A 66 -25.67 8.70 15.73
C LEU A 66 -25.21 9.80 16.73
N SER A 67 -26.03 10.11 17.72
CA SER A 67 -25.65 11.04 18.80
C SER A 67 -24.85 10.37 19.92
N GLN A 68 -24.81 9.04 19.93
CA GLN A 68 -24.02 8.27 20.91
C GLN A 68 -22.56 8.14 20.46
N PRO A 69 -21.65 7.77 21.37
CA PRO A 69 -20.26 7.51 21.00
C PRO A 69 -20.17 6.34 20.01
N LEU A 70 -19.65 6.60 18.80
CA LEU A 70 -19.59 5.62 17.73
C LEU A 70 -18.33 4.76 17.77
N ALA A 71 -17.29 5.22 18.44
CA ALA A 71 -16.01 4.53 18.51
C ALA A 71 -16.09 3.08 19.03
N PRO A 72 -16.86 2.75 20.08
CA PRO A 72 -16.97 1.37 20.57
C PRO A 72 -17.52 0.40 19.52
N PHE A 73 -18.48 0.83 18.71
CA PHE A 73 -19.03 0.00 17.63
C PHE A 73 -17.98 -0.28 16.55
N ALA A 74 -17.19 0.74 16.19
CA ALA A 74 -16.13 0.59 15.22
C ALA A 74 -15.02 -0.34 15.72
N PHE A 75 -14.61 -0.23 16.99
CA PHE A 75 -13.61 -1.12 17.58
C PHE A 75 -14.09 -2.57 17.62
N ASN A 76 -15.31 -2.81 18.08
CA ASN A 76 -15.89 -4.14 18.15
C ASN A 76 -15.97 -4.80 16.76
N TRP A 77 -16.29 -4.02 15.74
CA TRP A 77 -16.30 -4.50 14.36
C TRP A 77 -14.90 -4.82 13.84
N LEU A 78 -13.93 -3.93 14.07
CA LEU A 78 -12.55 -4.13 13.62
C LEU A 78 -11.88 -5.34 14.27
N GLU A 79 -12.16 -5.65 15.53
CA GLU A 79 -11.65 -6.83 16.23
C GLU A 79 -12.14 -8.14 15.61
N GLN A 80 -13.31 -8.12 14.98
CA GLN A 80 -13.91 -9.31 14.34
C GLN A 80 -13.49 -9.48 12.89
N GLN A 81 -12.81 -8.49 12.30
CA GLN A 81 -12.40 -8.56 10.90
C GLN A 81 -11.04 -9.25 10.72
N PRO A 82 -10.91 -10.13 9.71
CA PRO A 82 -9.61 -10.64 9.32
C PRO A 82 -8.81 -9.52 8.64
N LEU A 83 -7.87 -8.93 9.39
CA LEU A 83 -7.01 -7.85 8.89
C LEU A 83 -5.76 -8.41 8.20
N GLU A 84 -5.90 -9.48 7.42
CA GLU A 84 -4.80 -10.14 6.74
C GLU A 84 -4.08 -9.17 5.79
N GLY A 85 -2.76 -9.06 5.96
CA GLY A 85 -1.91 -8.17 5.17
C GLY A 85 -1.97 -6.69 5.54
N LEU A 86 -2.70 -6.34 6.61
CA LEU A 86 -2.69 -5.03 7.23
C LEU A 86 -2.12 -5.16 8.65
N ASN A 87 -1.06 -4.40 8.94
CA ASN A 87 -0.48 -4.35 10.28
C ASN A 87 -0.82 -3.05 10.96
N GLN A 88 -1.02 -3.13 12.28
CA GLN A 88 -1.24 -1.98 13.13
C GLN A 88 -2.36 -1.05 12.62
N VAL A 89 -3.49 -1.63 12.25
CA VAL A 89 -4.67 -0.84 11.87
C VAL A 89 -5.14 -0.07 13.10
N GLN A 90 -5.20 1.25 12.96
CA GLN A 90 -5.61 2.18 14.01
C GLN A 90 -6.83 2.97 13.54
N LEU A 91 -7.84 2.98 14.38
CA LEU A 91 -8.98 3.86 14.21
C LEU A 91 -8.59 5.26 14.68
N LEU A 92 -8.52 6.22 13.76
CA LEU A 92 -8.19 7.60 14.12
C LEU A 92 -9.42 8.42 14.47
N GLU A 93 -10.49 8.25 13.71
CA GLU A 93 -11.69 9.07 13.86
C GLU A 93 -12.92 8.30 13.42
N VAL A 94 -13.98 8.42 14.24
CA VAL A 94 -15.33 8.04 13.87
C VAL A 94 -16.24 9.18 14.27
N SER A 95 -16.90 9.78 13.32
CA SER A 95 -17.77 10.93 13.56
C SER A 95 -19.05 10.84 12.75
N SER A 96 -20.08 11.54 13.20
CA SER A 96 -21.30 11.75 12.43
C SER A 96 -21.39 13.23 12.03
N ILE A 97 -21.56 13.50 10.75
CA ILE A 97 -21.56 14.86 10.20
C ILE A 97 -22.94 15.50 10.33
N ASP A 98 -24.00 14.75 10.04
CA ASP A 98 -25.38 15.24 9.88
C ASP A 98 -26.43 14.32 10.53
N GLN A 99 -26.02 13.49 11.49
CA GLN A 99 -26.83 12.43 12.12
C GLN A 99 -27.40 11.39 11.11
N LEU A 100 -26.96 11.45 9.88
CA LEU A 100 -27.33 10.52 8.79
C LEU A 100 -26.11 9.86 8.17
N THR A 101 -24.94 10.49 8.30
CA THR A 101 -23.70 10.04 7.68
C THR A 101 -22.66 9.73 8.75
N VAL A 102 -22.11 8.54 8.72
CA VAL A 102 -20.96 8.12 9.54
C VAL A 102 -19.71 8.23 8.69
N LYS A 103 -18.70 8.88 9.23
CA LYS A 103 -17.38 9.03 8.66
C LYS A 103 -16.38 8.27 9.50
N VAL A 104 -15.57 7.43 8.86
CA VAL A 104 -14.54 6.60 9.51
C VAL A 104 -13.21 6.87 8.86
N ARG A 105 -12.18 7.09 9.68
CA ARG A 105 -10.81 7.24 9.23
C ARG A 105 -9.93 6.20 9.88
N LEU A 106 -9.32 5.36 9.07
CA LEU A 106 -8.40 4.30 9.49
C LEU A 106 -7.01 4.56 8.95
N CYS A 107 -6.00 4.22 9.73
CA CYS A 107 -4.62 4.15 9.27
C CYS A 107 -4.05 2.77 9.56
N GLY A 108 -3.20 2.28 8.67
CA GLY A 108 -2.50 1.02 8.82
C GLY A 108 -1.10 1.11 8.23
N HIS A 109 -0.28 0.11 8.54
CA HIS A 109 1.05 -0.01 7.94
C HIS A 109 1.01 -1.07 6.85
N SER A 110 1.50 -0.73 5.66
CA SER A 110 1.78 -1.71 4.63
C SER A 110 3.08 -2.43 4.97
N MET A 111 3.13 -3.75 4.78
CA MET A 111 4.38 -4.51 4.80
C MET A 111 4.80 -4.80 3.34
N PRO A 112 5.51 -3.92 2.67
CA PRO A 112 6.15 -4.29 1.42
C PRO A 112 7.29 -5.26 1.74
N LEU A 113 7.32 -6.39 1.05
CA LEU A 113 8.24 -7.51 1.27
C LEU A 113 9.74 -7.11 1.27
N PHE A 114 10.09 -5.96 0.72
CA PHE A 114 11.48 -5.53 0.53
C PHE A 114 11.85 -4.18 1.15
N VAL A 115 10.90 -3.39 1.63
CA VAL A 115 11.16 -2.01 2.07
C VAL A 115 11.41 -1.89 3.57
N ASN A 116 11.16 -2.94 4.32
CA ASN A 116 11.28 -2.94 5.79
C ASN A 116 12.70 -2.65 6.30
N TYR A 117 13.72 -2.83 5.46
CA TYR A 117 15.12 -2.59 5.83
C TYR A 117 15.59 -1.15 5.57
N MET A 118 14.94 -0.40 4.69
CA MET A 118 15.44 0.91 4.28
C MET A 118 14.52 2.09 4.64
N PHE A 119 13.21 1.85 4.83
CA PHE A 119 12.23 2.94 4.98
C PHE A 119 11.09 2.53 5.92
N SER A 120 11.33 2.52 7.21
CA SER A 120 10.35 2.13 8.22
C SER A 120 9.12 3.06 8.31
N GLU A 121 9.20 4.27 7.79
CA GLU A 121 8.13 5.26 7.89
C GLU A 121 7.26 5.41 6.64
N ILE A 122 7.69 4.89 5.49
CA ILE A 122 6.97 5.05 4.21
C ILE A 122 5.71 4.17 4.12
N GLY A 123 5.54 3.23 5.05
CA GLY A 123 4.44 2.26 5.01
C GLY A 123 3.13 2.69 5.65
N ARG A 124 3.02 3.90 6.21
CA ARG A 124 1.76 4.35 6.84
C ARG A 124 0.79 4.87 5.79
N VAL A 125 -0.32 4.18 5.64
CA VAL A 125 -1.39 4.54 4.72
C VAL A 125 -2.65 4.83 5.54
N CYS A 126 -3.34 5.91 5.22
CA CYS A 126 -4.60 6.27 5.84
C CYS A 126 -5.70 6.29 4.78
N SER A 127 -6.86 5.79 5.14
CA SER A 127 -8.05 5.83 4.31
C SER A 127 -9.25 6.35 5.08
N GLU A 128 -10.12 7.04 4.38
CA GLU A 128 -11.33 7.62 4.91
C GLU A 128 -12.53 7.11 4.10
N ALA A 129 -13.56 6.70 4.80
CA ALA A 129 -14.79 6.27 4.18
C ALA A 129 -16.00 6.88 4.90
N SER A 130 -17.09 7.03 4.19
CA SER A 130 -18.34 7.52 4.73
C SER A 130 -19.51 6.66 4.26
N ALA A 131 -20.41 6.33 5.18
CA ALA A 131 -21.65 5.66 4.89
C ALA A 131 -22.84 6.54 5.29
N ARG A 132 -23.81 6.66 4.41
CA ARG A 132 -25.02 7.44 4.66
C ARG A 132 -26.24 6.55 4.72
N ARG A 133 -27.10 6.82 5.69
CA ARG A 133 -28.39 6.15 5.79
C ARG A 133 -29.28 6.58 4.60
N GLY A 134 -29.72 5.61 3.81
CA GLY A 134 -30.74 5.85 2.80
C GLY A 134 -32.08 6.26 3.41
N ARG A 135 -32.85 7.04 2.69
CA ARG A 135 -34.25 7.33 3.02
C ARG A 135 -35.16 6.19 2.67
#